data_b8a7a282bc4b53f349e5299d3089f315
#
_entry.id   b8a7a282bc4b53f349e5299d3089f315
#
_cell.length_a   1.000
_cell.length_b   1.000
_cell.length_c   1.000
_cell.angle_alpha   90.00
_cell.angle_beta   90.00
_cell.angle_gamma   90.00
#
_symmetry.space_group_name_H-M   'P 1'
#
loop_
_entity.id
_entity.type
_entity.pdbx_description
1 polymer ?
#
loop_
_entity_poly.entity_id
_entity_poly.type
_entity_poly.pdbx_seq_one_letter_code
_entity_poly.pdbx_strand_id
1 'polypeptide(L)'
;MKSPLSSIALSLLSAIIAASSGTAQTRIFPGETWPTARPADVGLNQAVLDSLDREIKAGQYGYVDRVLVIRNGKAVWDKRYQQDYVAAYDSLARIKSPLNAHDATGPYNYYSPWWHPYYRGGGGDLHTLQSVTKTITSVIIGTAVTRGEFPSLDTPVLSFYDTTQVQNIDDRKRRITIRHLLTMTDGMEWLENLPYTDPRNTTVVMEGSYDWIKVAIDAPMVAEPGQRWNYNSGASQLLADIFRKATQTDIEVYAARHLFTPLGIKRWYWKRTPSGIADTEGGLYLAAEDLARIWYLFLRDGMWNGTRVLSSDWVRASIAPAIAVGAAAGAPKYGYKWWLYPYPTDSTRFVLGGSGFGGQAPMALQREDMVIVFNSWNIVPGRPNLPRTRTLARIVAGLK
;
A
#
# COMPACT_ATOMS: atom_id res chain seq x y z
N MET A 1 61.18 44.93 48.29
CA MET A 1 59.94 44.29 48.77
C MET A 1 59.43 43.32 47.68
N LYS A 2 59.49 42.04 47.97
CA LYS A 2 59.19 40.95 47.04
C LYS A 2 57.72 40.56 47.21
N SER A 3 56.95 40.57 46.15
CA SER A 3 55.60 40.06 46.08
C SER A 3 55.60 38.61 45.63
N PRO A 4 54.80 37.68 46.17
CA PRO A 4 54.76 36.27 45.75
C PRO A 4 53.73 36.04 44.65
N LEU A 5 54.15 35.27 43.65
CA LEU A 5 53.31 34.71 42.57
C LEU A 5 52.49 33.53 43.13
N SER A 6 51.19 33.63 43.01
CA SER A 6 50.24 32.56 43.27
C SER A 6 50.06 31.71 42.02
N SER A 7 50.45 30.43 42.13
CA SER A 7 50.25 29.41 41.09
C SER A 7 48.82 28.84 41.20
N ILE A 8 48.02 29.04 40.19
CA ILE A 8 46.69 28.41 40.02
C ILE A 8 46.92 27.09 39.26
N ALA A 9 46.71 25.98 39.94
CA ALA A 9 46.70 24.66 39.31
C ALA A 9 45.35 24.42 38.64
N LEU A 10 45.36 24.31 37.31
CA LEU A 10 44.19 23.97 36.52
C LEU A 10 44.04 22.45 36.42
N SER A 11 43.09 21.89 37.18
CA SER A 11 42.76 20.47 37.14
C SER A 11 41.89 20.18 35.92
N LEU A 12 42.42 19.57 34.88
CA LEU A 12 41.70 19.03 33.75
C LEU A 12 40.95 17.75 34.17
N LEU A 13 39.66 17.83 34.35
CA LEU A 13 38.78 16.69 34.53
C LEU A 13 38.45 16.11 33.14
N SER A 14 39.14 15.05 32.73
CA SER A 14 38.83 14.30 31.52
C SER A 14 37.58 13.45 31.74
N ALA A 15 36.44 13.94 31.26
CA ALA A 15 35.23 13.15 31.20
C ALA A 15 35.35 12.09 30.06
N ILE A 16 35.55 10.85 30.45
CA ILE A 16 35.48 9.70 29.55
C ILE A 16 34.00 9.49 29.21
N ILE A 17 33.57 9.95 28.04
CA ILE A 17 32.27 9.58 27.49
C ILE A 17 32.38 8.13 27.02
N ALA A 18 31.89 7.19 27.82
CA ALA A 18 31.69 5.81 27.41
C ALA A 18 30.60 5.80 26.35
N ALA A 19 30.99 5.82 25.08
CA ALA A 19 30.11 5.51 24.00
C ALA A 19 29.66 4.06 24.16
N SER A 20 28.44 3.86 24.62
CA SER A 20 27.79 2.55 24.58
C SER A 20 27.69 2.14 23.10
N SER A 21 28.62 1.32 22.66
CA SER A 21 28.55 0.61 21.39
C SER A 21 27.43 -0.43 21.47
N GLY A 22 26.19 0.04 21.37
CA GLY A 22 25.09 -0.84 21.01
C GLY A 22 25.46 -1.46 19.66
N THR A 23 25.70 -2.76 19.64
CA THR A 23 25.92 -3.52 18.40
C THR A 23 24.72 -3.26 17.51
N ALA A 24 24.93 -2.46 16.47
CA ALA A 24 23.90 -2.22 15.46
C ALA A 24 23.49 -3.61 14.91
N GLN A 25 22.30 -4.05 15.24
CA GLN A 25 21.79 -5.33 14.79
C GLN A 25 21.88 -5.35 13.26
N THR A 26 22.67 -6.27 12.72
CA THR A 26 22.87 -6.40 11.27
C THR A 26 21.51 -6.59 10.61
N ARG A 27 21.10 -5.63 9.79
CA ARG A 27 19.82 -5.67 9.09
C ARG A 27 19.83 -6.80 8.06
N ILE A 28 18.87 -7.69 8.17
CA ILE A 28 18.74 -8.85 7.28
C ILE A 28 17.85 -8.45 6.12
N PHE A 29 18.32 -8.69 4.89
CA PHE A 29 17.54 -8.57 3.66
C PHE A 29 17.33 -9.94 3.05
N PRO A 30 16.16 -10.21 2.44
CA PRO A 30 15.94 -11.47 1.76
C PRO A 30 16.80 -11.55 0.49
N GLY A 31 17.31 -12.76 0.22
CA GLY A 31 17.85 -13.14 -1.10
C GLY A 31 16.69 -13.45 -2.07
N GLU A 32 16.75 -14.60 -2.72
CA GLU A 32 15.60 -15.09 -3.53
C GLU A 32 14.38 -15.34 -2.65
N THR A 33 14.59 -15.91 -1.46
CA THR A 33 13.57 -16.16 -0.46
C THR A 33 13.90 -15.43 0.84
N TRP A 34 12.89 -15.24 1.68
CA TRP A 34 13.08 -14.78 3.04
C TRP A 34 13.76 -15.86 3.89
N PRO A 35 14.83 -15.55 4.64
CA PRO A 35 15.33 -16.49 5.62
C PRO A 35 14.24 -16.77 6.66
N THR A 36 14.22 -17.97 7.23
CA THR A 36 13.20 -18.39 8.18
C THR A 36 13.71 -18.39 9.62
N ALA A 37 12.79 -18.27 10.57
CA ALA A 37 13.03 -18.49 11.99
C ALA A 37 11.76 -19.00 12.67
N ARG A 38 11.89 -19.60 13.86
CA ARG A 38 10.72 -19.92 14.67
C ARG A 38 10.19 -18.62 15.30
N PRO A 39 8.86 -18.48 15.49
CA PRO A 39 8.28 -17.31 16.16
C PRO A 39 8.92 -16.99 17.49
N ALA A 40 9.22 -18.00 18.32
CA ALA A 40 9.85 -17.81 19.62
C ALA A 40 11.26 -17.21 19.53
N ASP A 41 12.03 -17.51 18.47
CA ASP A 41 13.40 -17.01 18.28
C ASP A 41 13.44 -15.50 18.01
N VAL A 42 12.29 -14.93 17.64
CA VAL A 42 12.13 -13.50 17.42
C VAL A 42 11.16 -12.86 18.44
N GLY A 43 10.85 -13.56 19.53
CA GLY A 43 9.99 -13.04 20.60
C GLY A 43 8.52 -12.92 20.22
N LEU A 44 7.99 -13.79 19.34
CA LEU A 44 6.58 -13.86 19.00
C LEU A 44 5.95 -15.12 19.59
N ASN A 45 4.79 -14.96 20.24
CA ASN A 45 4.11 -16.07 20.90
C ASN A 45 3.45 -16.99 19.88
N GLN A 46 3.93 -18.23 19.78
CA GLN A 46 3.42 -19.27 18.90
C GLN A 46 1.93 -19.55 19.14
N ALA A 47 1.47 -19.57 20.39
CA ALA A 47 0.08 -19.90 20.70
C ALA A 47 -0.93 -18.90 20.12
N VAL A 48 -0.54 -17.63 19.97
CA VAL A 48 -1.36 -16.60 19.30
C VAL A 48 -1.53 -16.94 17.82
N LEU A 49 -0.45 -17.32 17.15
CA LEU A 49 -0.46 -17.70 15.74
C LEU A 49 -1.26 -18.99 15.51
N ASP A 50 -1.10 -19.98 16.40
CA ASP A 50 -1.84 -21.25 16.34
C ASP A 50 -3.35 -21.04 16.56
N SER A 51 -3.72 -20.09 17.43
CA SER A 51 -5.13 -19.72 17.62
C SER A 51 -5.70 -19.07 16.33
N LEU A 52 -4.95 -18.17 15.73
CA LEU A 52 -5.34 -17.54 14.47
C LEU A 52 -5.47 -18.58 13.34
N ASP A 53 -4.54 -19.55 13.24
CA ASP A 53 -4.60 -20.62 12.27
C ASP A 53 -5.88 -21.47 12.40
N ARG A 54 -6.23 -21.85 13.64
CA ARG A 54 -7.46 -22.60 13.92
C ARG A 54 -8.72 -21.82 13.52
N GLU A 55 -8.77 -20.55 13.83
CA GLU A 55 -9.91 -19.66 13.55
C GLU A 55 -10.09 -19.46 12.03
N ILE A 56 -8.98 -19.30 11.30
CA ILE A 56 -9.01 -19.20 9.82
C ILE A 56 -9.50 -20.53 9.21
N LYS A 57 -8.96 -21.66 9.65
CA LYS A 57 -9.39 -23.01 9.19
C LYS A 57 -10.86 -23.29 9.50
N ALA A 58 -11.38 -22.74 10.60
CA ALA A 58 -12.78 -22.82 10.95
C ALA A 58 -13.70 -21.87 10.15
N GLY A 59 -13.15 -21.11 9.18
CA GLY A 59 -13.90 -20.20 8.32
C GLY A 59 -14.39 -18.92 9.00
N GLN A 60 -13.89 -18.60 10.19
CA GLN A 60 -14.35 -17.41 10.95
C GLN A 60 -14.04 -16.09 10.26
N TYR A 61 -13.15 -16.07 9.29
CA TYR A 61 -12.71 -14.89 8.56
C TYR A 61 -12.99 -14.95 7.05
N GLY A 62 -13.89 -15.86 6.65
CA GLY A 62 -14.21 -16.11 5.26
C GLY A 62 -13.04 -16.75 4.50
N TYR A 63 -12.87 -16.36 3.25
CA TYR A 63 -11.83 -16.90 2.37
C TYR A 63 -10.50 -16.19 2.58
N VAL A 64 -9.70 -16.67 3.53
CA VAL A 64 -8.30 -16.26 3.70
C VAL A 64 -7.43 -17.21 2.87
N ASP A 65 -6.56 -16.68 2.02
CA ASP A 65 -5.68 -17.48 1.15
C ASP A 65 -4.30 -17.66 1.75
N ARG A 66 -3.78 -16.60 2.35
CA ARG A 66 -2.44 -16.64 2.93
C ARG A 66 -2.27 -15.61 4.05
N VAL A 67 -1.51 -15.99 5.06
CA VAL A 67 -0.95 -15.07 6.05
C VAL A 67 0.55 -15.29 6.13
N LEU A 68 1.30 -14.21 5.89
CA LEU A 68 2.77 -14.19 5.98
C LEU A 68 3.19 -13.16 7.04
N VAL A 69 4.02 -13.59 7.99
CA VAL A 69 4.61 -12.71 9.01
C VAL A 69 6.13 -12.70 8.86
N ILE A 70 6.69 -11.53 8.64
CA ILE A 70 8.12 -11.26 8.63
C ILE A 70 8.44 -10.48 9.90
N ARG A 71 9.46 -10.91 10.66
CA ARG A 71 9.98 -10.15 11.79
C ARG A 71 11.50 -10.19 11.83
N ASN A 72 12.14 -9.04 12.07
CA ASN A 72 13.60 -8.88 12.08
C ASN A 72 14.23 -9.41 10.77
N GLY A 73 13.56 -9.22 9.63
CA GLY A 73 14.02 -9.68 8.31
C GLY A 73 13.89 -11.18 8.06
N LYS A 74 13.13 -11.91 8.86
CA LYS A 74 12.93 -13.36 8.73
C LYS A 74 11.45 -13.72 8.63
N ALA A 75 11.09 -14.66 7.75
CA ALA A 75 9.76 -15.24 7.71
C ALA A 75 9.58 -16.17 8.93
N VAL A 76 8.67 -15.80 9.81
CA VAL A 76 8.44 -16.51 11.07
C VAL A 76 7.14 -17.28 11.10
N TRP A 77 6.22 -16.92 10.22
CA TRP A 77 4.96 -17.63 10.06
C TRP A 77 4.46 -17.41 8.64
N ASP A 78 4.23 -18.50 7.92
CA ASP A 78 3.70 -18.52 6.55
C ASP A 78 2.68 -19.64 6.45
N LYS A 79 1.41 -19.28 6.30
CA LYS A 79 0.30 -20.21 6.18
C LYS A 79 -0.50 -19.94 4.94
N ARG A 80 -0.73 -21.00 4.17
CA ARG A 80 -1.57 -21.00 2.98
C ARG A 80 -2.81 -21.82 3.25
N TYR A 81 -3.95 -21.34 2.76
CA TYR A 81 -5.25 -21.96 2.91
C TYR A 81 -5.84 -22.17 1.52
N GLN A 82 -6.30 -23.38 1.26
CA GLN A 82 -6.93 -23.70 -0.01
C GLN A 82 -8.41 -23.34 0.02
N GLN A 83 -8.86 -22.65 -1.01
CA GLN A 83 -10.25 -22.24 -1.20
C GLN A 83 -10.75 -22.77 -2.54
N ASP A 84 -11.99 -23.22 -2.61
CA ASP A 84 -12.64 -23.58 -3.86
C ASP A 84 -13.40 -22.39 -4.43
N TYR A 85 -12.67 -21.54 -5.15
CA TYR A 85 -13.23 -20.35 -5.79
C TYR A 85 -14.11 -20.68 -7.00
N VAL A 86 -13.92 -21.85 -7.63
CA VAL A 86 -14.80 -22.30 -8.70
C VAL A 86 -16.18 -22.57 -8.11
N ALA A 87 -16.28 -23.37 -7.07
CA ALA A 87 -17.55 -23.64 -6.39
C ALA A 87 -18.17 -22.35 -5.81
N ALA A 88 -17.34 -21.41 -5.33
CA ALA A 88 -17.81 -20.19 -4.69
C ALA A 88 -18.38 -19.15 -5.67
N TYR A 89 -17.80 -19.01 -6.86
CA TYR A 89 -18.01 -17.84 -7.74
C TYR A 89 -18.37 -18.15 -9.17
N ASP A 90 -18.24 -19.37 -9.70
CA ASP A 90 -18.47 -19.66 -11.12
C ASP A 90 -19.89 -19.30 -11.58
N SER A 91 -20.91 -19.52 -10.75
CA SER A 91 -22.28 -19.10 -11.05
C SER A 91 -22.43 -17.59 -11.14
N LEU A 92 -21.76 -16.84 -10.26
CA LEU A 92 -21.78 -15.37 -10.25
C LEU A 92 -20.98 -14.79 -11.44
N ALA A 93 -19.91 -15.46 -11.84
CA ALA A 93 -19.09 -15.05 -12.98
C ALA A 93 -19.87 -15.03 -14.31
N ARG A 94 -20.96 -15.82 -14.40
CA ARG A 94 -21.82 -15.94 -15.60
C ARG A 94 -22.95 -14.93 -15.62
N ILE A 95 -23.22 -14.23 -14.52
CA ILE A 95 -24.31 -13.28 -14.38
C ILE A 95 -23.76 -11.87 -14.51
N LYS A 96 -24.24 -11.10 -15.49
CA LYS A 96 -23.85 -9.70 -15.65
C LYS A 96 -24.23 -8.89 -14.41
N SER A 97 -23.24 -8.20 -13.85
CA SER A 97 -23.38 -7.40 -12.63
C SER A 97 -22.36 -6.26 -12.64
N PRO A 98 -22.41 -5.29 -11.72
CA PRO A 98 -21.38 -4.26 -11.60
C PRO A 98 -19.95 -4.81 -11.44
N LEU A 99 -19.78 -5.94 -10.73
CA LEU A 99 -18.48 -6.62 -10.60
C LEU A 99 -18.09 -7.50 -11.80
N ASN A 100 -18.85 -7.42 -12.85
CA ASN A 100 -18.71 -8.20 -14.09
C ASN A 100 -19.33 -7.42 -15.26
N ALA A 101 -19.10 -6.10 -15.31
CA ALA A 101 -19.80 -5.22 -16.24
C ALA A 101 -19.24 -5.26 -17.65
N HIS A 102 -17.94 -5.44 -17.80
CA HIS A 102 -17.24 -5.33 -19.07
C HIS A 102 -17.28 -6.59 -19.91
N ASP A 103 -16.78 -7.68 -19.33
CA ASP A 103 -16.53 -8.94 -20.03
C ASP A 103 -16.64 -10.09 -19.03
N ALA A 104 -17.54 -11.03 -19.33
CA ALA A 104 -17.74 -12.20 -18.48
C ALA A 104 -16.48 -13.08 -18.34
N THR A 105 -15.51 -12.95 -19.25
CA THR A 105 -14.28 -13.74 -19.26
C THR A 105 -13.03 -12.91 -18.97
N GLY A 106 -13.13 -11.59 -18.91
CA GLY A 106 -12.02 -10.67 -18.79
C GLY A 106 -11.52 -10.45 -17.36
N PRO A 107 -10.41 -9.71 -17.20
CA PRO A 107 -9.77 -9.45 -15.92
C PRO A 107 -10.60 -8.56 -14.97
N TYR A 108 -11.65 -7.91 -15.47
CA TYR A 108 -12.60 -7.11 -14.71
C TYR A 108 -13.90 -7.87 -14.39
N ASN A 109 -13.94 -9.18 -14.64
CA ASN A 109 -14.90 -10.06 -14.01
C ASN A 109 -14.35 -10.53 -12.65
N TYR A 110 -14.70 -9.84 -11.58
CA TYR A 110 -14.19 -10.10 -10.24
C TYR A 110 -14.60 -11.47 -9.66
N TYR A 111 -15.60 -12.11 -10.24
CA TYR A 111 -16.01 -13.47 -9.89
C TYR A 111 -15.28 -14.55 -10.71
N SER A 112 -14.51 -14.19 -11.73
CA SER A 112 -13.82 -15.16 -12.57
C SER A 112 -12.69 -15.85 -11.82
N PRO A 113 -12.76 -17.17 -11.57
CA PRO A 113 -11.69 -17.89 -10.89
C PRO A 113 -10.44 -18.07 -11.75
N TRP A 114 -10.45 -17.62 -12.99
CA TRP A 114 -9.28 -17.54 -13.84
C TRP A 114 -8.39 -16.34 -13.50
N TRP A 115 -9.01 -15.20 -13.23
CA TRP A 115 -8.33 -13.94 -12.95
C TRP A 115 -8.17 -13.67 -11.44
N HIS A 116 -9.08 -14.16 -10.61
CA HIS A 116 -9.17 -13.84 -9.20
C HIS A 116 -9.36 -15.09 -8.34
N PRO A 117 -8.79 -15.08 -7.13
CA PRO A 117 -7.84 -14.10 -6.59
C PRO A 117 -6.44 -14.26 -7.17
N TYR A 118 -6.11 -15.39 -7.81
CA TYR A 118 -4.80 -15.70 -8.36
C TYR A 118 -4.79 -15.62 -9.88
N TYR A 119 -3.83 -14.88 -10.44
CA TYR A 119 -3.60 -14.86 -11.88
C TYR A 119 -2.95 -16.18 -12.34
N ARG A 120 -3.71 -17.02 -13.01
CA ARG A 120 -3.26 -18.37 -13.40
C ARG A 120 -2.27 -18.38 -14.57
N GLY A 121 -2.27 -17.34 -15.42
CA GLY A 121 -1.32 -17.22 -16.53
C GLY A 121 0.14 -16.99 -16.11
N GLY A 122 0.37 -16.61 -14.85
CA GLY A 122 1.69 -16.28 -14.30
C GLY A 122 2.34 -17.37 -13.45
N GLY A 123 1.80 -18.60 -13.38
CA GLY A 123 2.41 -19.71 -12.64
C GLY A 123 2.11 -19.76 -11.15
N GLY A 124 0.95 -19.26 -10.70
CA GLY A 124 0.27 -19.80 -9.51
C GLY A 124 0.31 -19.01 -8.22
N ASP A 125 1.27 -18.10 -7.98
CA ASP A 125 1.38 -17.41 -6.68
C ASP A 125 1.05 -15.91 -6.71
N LEU A 126 0.73 -15.38 -7.88
CA LEU A 126 0.41 -13.97 -8.05
C LEU A 126 -1.02 -13.71 -7.58
N HIS A 127 -1.15 -13.15 -6.40
CA HIS A 127 -2.44 -12.77 -5.82
C HIS A 127 -2.79 -11.33 -6.19
N THR A 128 -4.07 -11.07 -6.47
CA THR A 128 -4.56 -9.70 -6.70
C THR A 128 -4.30 -8.82 -5.48
N LEU A 129 -3.85 -7.62 -5.71
CA LEU A 129 -3.63 -6.63 -4.66
C LEU A 129 -4.80 -5.68 -4.49
N GLN A 130 -5.64 -5.57 -5.52
CA GLN A 130 -6.71 -4.58 -5.54
C GLN A 130 -6.17 -3.19 -5.13
N SER A 131 -6.90 -2.42 -4.38
CA SER A 131 -6.50 -1.05 -4.02
C SER A 131 -5.16 -0.91 -3.26
N VAL A 132 -4.51 -2.00 -2.83
CA VAL A 132 -3.11 -1.95 -2.37
C VAL A 132 -2.18 -1.50 -3.51
N THR A 133 -2.57 -1.71 -4.78
CA THR A 133 -1.89 -1.18 -5.97
C THR A 133 -1.68 0.34 -5.88
N LYS A 134 -2.61 1.08 -5.29
CA LYS A 134 -2.50 2.54 -5.09
C LYS A 134 -1.28 2.92 -4.24
N THR A 135 -1.02 2.14 -3.18
CA THR A 135 0.17 2.34 -2.34
C THR A 135 1.44 2.09 -3.15
N ILE A 136 1.47 1.01 -3.95
CA ILE A 136 2.64 0.68 -4.79
C ILE A 136 2.85 1.75 -5.88
N THR A 137 1.79 2.28 -6.46
CA THR A 137 1.86 3.42 -7.37
C THR A 137 2.56 4.62 -6.72
N SER A 138 2.22 4.95 -5.48
CA SER A 138 2.93 5.99 -4.72
C SER A 138 4.42 5.65 -4.51
N VAL A 139 4.74 4.39 -4.22
CA VAL A 139 6.15 3.96 -4.06
C VAL A 139 6.93 4.15 -5.37
N ILE A 140 6.34 3.81 -6.52
CA ILE A 140 6.98 4.00 -7.84
C ILE A 140 7.19 5.49 -8.13
N ILE A 141 6.20 6.34 -7.86
CA ILE A 141 6.34 7.80 -7.97
C ILE A 141 7.49 8.27 -7.07
N GLY A 142 7.58 7.76 -5.84
CA GLY A 142 8.67 8.07 -4.92
C GLY A 142 10.04 7.65 -5.42
N THR A 143 10.12 6.55 -6.15
CA THR A 143 11.36 6.12 -6.80
C THR A 143 11.77 7.13 -7.87
N ALA A 144 10.82 7.62 -8.68
CA ALA A 144 11.09 8.63 -9.71
C ALA A 144 11.44 10.00 -9.10
N VAL A 145 10.77 10.41 -8.01
CA VAL A 145 11.13 11.63 -7.25
C VAL A 145 12.54 11.52 -6.66
N THR A 146 12.89 10.36 -6.09
CA THR A 146 14.23 10.11 -5.53
C THR A 146 15.33 10.24 -6.58
N ARG A 147 15.02 9.89 -7.82
CA ARG A 147 15.95 9.97 -8.96
C ARG A 147 15.95 11.31 -9.67
N GLY A 148 15.08 12.25 -9.25
CA GLY A 148 14.91 13.56 -9.91
C GLY A 148 14.22 13.47 -11.28
N GLU A 149 13.48 12.42 -11.55
CA GLU A 149 12.83 12.11 -12.83
C GLU A 149 11.32 12.41 -12.83
N PHE A 150 10.81 12.99 -11.76
CA PHE A 150 9.38 13.30 -11.62
C PHE A 150 9.20 14.76 -11.17
N PRO A 151 8.18 15.47 -11.65
CA PRO A 151 7.97 16.89 -11.31
C PRO A 151 7.62 17.08 -9.82
N SER A 152 7.62 18.36 -9.40
CA SER A 152 7.15 18.74 -8.07
C SER A 152 5.73 18.20 -7.82
N LEU A 153 5.47 17.74 -6.61
CA LEU A 153 4.12 17.31 -6.22
C LEU A 153 3.10 18.45 -6.19
N ASP A 154 3.56 19.70 -6.21
CA ASP A 154 2.72 20.88 -6.25
C ASP A 154 2.41 21.33 -7.69
N THR A 155 2.87 20.58 -8.71
CA THR A 155 2.52 20.79 -10.11
C THR A 155 1.01 20.59 -10.30
N PRO A 156 0.31 21.57 -10.93
CA PRO A 156 -1.11 21.45 -11.22
C PRO A 156 -1.40 20.26 -12.15
N VAL A 157 -2.43 19.50 -11.83
CA VAL A 157 -2.84 18.31 -12.62
C VAL A 157 -3.20 18.69 -14.05
N LEU A 158 -3.92 19.80 -14.23
CA LEU A 158 -4.35 20.25 -15.57
C LEU A 158 -3.19 20.65 -16.49
N SER A 159 -1.97 20.87 -15.97
CA SER A 159 -0.81 21.13 -16.84
C SER A 159 -0.40 19.94 -17.71
N PHE A 160 -0.90 18.76 -17.41
CA PHE A 160 -0.68 17.52 -18.19
C PHE A 160 -1.78 17.26 -19.24
N TYR A 161 -2.80 18.09 -19.33
CA TYR A 161 -3.98 17.86 -20.17
C TYR A 161 -4.29 19.04 -21.04
N ASP A 162 -4.81 18.78 -22.25
CA ASP A 162 -5.45 19.80 -23.06
C ASP A 162 -6.77 20.23 -22.41
N THR A 163 -6.77 21.41 -21.83
CA THR A 163 -7.93 21.92 -21.09
C THR A 163 -9.15 22.14 -21.95
N THR A 164 -9.02 22.20 -23.29
CA THR A 164 -10.17 22.28 -24.20
C THR A 164 -10.95 20.97 -24.28
N GLN A 165 -10.33 19.85 -23.86
CA GLN A 165 -10.91 18.52 -23.85
C GLN A 165 -11.39 18.09 -22.47
N VAL A 166 -11.13 18.86 -21.41
CA VAL A 166 -11.53 18.54 -20.03
C VAL A 166 -12.83 19.27 -19.69
N GLN A 167 -13.78 18.53 -19.11
CA GLN A 167 -15.07 19.09 -18.69
C GLN A 167 -15.03 19.59 -17.23
N ASN A 168 -16.05 20.38 -16.87
CA ASN A 168 -16.26 20.85 -15.50
C ASN A 168 -15.05 21.57 -14.89
N ILE A 169 -14.32 22.34 -15.70
CA ILE A 169 -13.20 23.16 -15.21
C ILE A 169 -13.76 24.39 -14.52
N ASP A 170 -13.41 24.56 -13.25
CA ASP A 170 -13.57 25.77 -12.47
C ASP A 170 -12.24 26.14 -11.80
N ASP A 171 -12.23 27.21 -11.00
CA ASP A 171 -11.00 27.65 -10.33
C ASP A 171 -10.47 26.63 -9.31
N ARG A 172 -11.33 25.79 -8.72
CA ARG A 172 -10.93 24.72 -7.80
C ARG A 172 -10.19 23.63 -8.56
N LYS A 173 -10.72 23.15 -9.70
CA LYS A 173 -10.08 22.12 -10.53
C LYS A 173 -8.70 22.57 -11.03
N ARG A 174 -8.52 23.86 -11.33
CA ARG A 174 -7.21 24.45 -11.72
C ARG A 174 -6.16 24.35 -10.62
N ARG A 175 -6.58 24.30 -9.35
CA ARG A 175 -5.68 24.20 -8.18
C ARG A 175 -5.39 22.77 -7.72
N ILE A 176 -5.98 21.75 -8.36
CA ILE A 176 -5.65 20.35 -8.02
C ILE A 176 -4.18 20.12 -8.39
N THR A 177 -3.40 19.59 -7.45
CA THR A 177 -2.00 19.20 -7.66
C THR A 177 -1.81 17.69 -7.57
N ILE A 178 -0.65 17.20 -8.00
CA ILE A 178 -0.26 15.78 -7.83
C ILE A 178 -0.36 15.36 -6.35
N ARG A 179 0.02 16.25 -5.42
CA ARG A 179 -0.11 16.00 -3.98
C ARG A 179 -1.55 15.71 -3.56
N HIS A 180 -2.51 16.45 -4.08
CA HIS A 180 -3.92 16.25 -3.78
C HIS A 180 -4.42 14.88 -4.27
N LEU A 181 -3.95 14.41 -5.44
CA LEU A 181 -4.24 13.06 -5.91
C LEU A 181 -3.62 12.00 -5.00
N LEU A 182 -2.37 12.18 -4.54
CA LEU A 182 -1.68 11.26 -3.64
C LEU A 182 -2.37 11.16 -2.27
N THR A 183 -2.89 12.27 -1.76
CA THR A 183 -3.53 12.34 -0.43
C THR A 183 -5.03 12.06 -0.45
N MET A 184 -5.64 11.81 -1.62
CA MET A 184 -7.09 11.64 -1.77
C MET A 184 -7.88 12.88 -1.31
N THR A 185 -7.35 14.07 -1.63
CA THR A 185 -7.95 15.37 -1.26
C THR A 185 -8.15 16.26 -2.48
N ASP A 186 -8.37 15.66 -3.63
CA ASP A 186 -8.53 16.37 -4.91
C ASP A 186 -9.81 17.24 -4.97
N GLY A 187 -10.83 16.91 -4.19
CA GLY A 187 -12.08 17.65 -4.12
C GLY A 187 -13.06 17.34 -5.26
N MET A 188 -12.76 16.40 -6.14
CA MET A 188 -13.66 15.94 -7.19
C MET A 188 -14.79 15.08 -6.61
N GLU A 189 -15.92 15.08 -7.28
CA GLU A 189 -17.05 14.21 -6.95
C GLU A 189 -16.69 12.75 -7.29
N TRP A 190 -16.74 11.90 -6.25
CA TRP A 190 -16.43 10.49 -6.42
C TRP A 190 -17.19 9.65 -5.40
N LEU A 191 -18.14 8.83 -5.87
CA LEU A 191 -19.04 8.02 -5.04
C LEU A 191 -18.50 6.60 -4.88
N GLU A 192 -17.39 6.42 -4.16
CA GLU A 192 -16.78 5.10 -3.90
C GLU A 192 -17.05 4.59 -2.47
N ASN A 193 -17.87 5.31 -1.71
CA ASN A 193 -18.43 4.86 -0.43
C ASN A 193 -19.64 3.92 -0.60
N LEU A 194 -20.19 3.82 -1.80
CA LEU A 194 -21.21 2.85 -2.17
C LEU A 194 -20.58 1.45 -2.36
N PRO A 195 -21.35 0.36 -2.15
CA PRO A 195 -20.87 -0.98 -2.50
C PRO A 195 -20.44 -1.07 -3.97
N TYR A 196 -19.42 -1.87 -4.28
CA TYR A 196 -19.03 -2.13 -5.68
C TYR A 196 -20.08 -2.95 -6.46
N THR A 197 -21.11 -3.44 -5.80
CA THR A 197 -22.30 -4.02 -6.42
C THR A 197 -23.36 -2.97 -6.79
N ASP A 198 -23.18 -1.71 -6.39
CA ASP A 198 -24.07 -0.61 -6.75
C ASP A 198 -23.59 0.05 -8.05
N PRO A 199 -24.43 0.09 -9.10
CA PRO A 199 -24.04 0.67 -10.40
C PRO A 199 -23.79 2.19 -10.36
N ARG A 200 -24.12 2.87 -9.27
CA ARG A 200 -23.83 4.30 -9.06
C ARG A 200 -22.43 4.54 -8.49
N ASN A 201 -21.76 3.50 -8.04
CA ASN A 201 -20.37 3.62 -7.57
C ASN A 201 -19.50 4.11 -8.73
N THR A 202 -18.84 5.26 -8.57
CA THR A 202 -18.13 5.93 -9.67
C THR A 202 -16.93 5.10 -10.17
N THR A 203 -16.31 4.27 -9.31
CA THR A 203 -15.27 3.34 -9.74
C THR A 203 -15.83 2.27 -10.69
N VAL A 204 -16.99 1.73 -10.37
CA VAL A 204 -17.69 0.77 -11.26
C VAL A 204 -18.05 1.42 -12.60
N VAL A 205 -18.53 2.67 -12.58
CA VAL A 205 -18.80 3.44 -13.81
C VAL A 205 -17.51 3.65 -14.60
N MET A 206 -16.42 4.01 -13.96
CA MET A 206 -15.11 4.18 -14.59
C MET A 206 -14.60 2.87 -15.20
N GLU A 207 -14.61 1.78 -14.45
CA GLU A 207 -14.21 0.46 -14.93
C GLU A 207 -15.10 -0.03 -16.10
N GLY A 208 -16.39 0.38 -16.12
CA GLY A 208 -17.35 0.14 -17.22
C GLY A 208 -17.09 0.98 -18.46
N SER A 209 -16.20 1.97 -18.43
CA SER A 209 -15.89 2.86 -19.56
C SER A 209 -14.66 2.39 -20.35
N TYR A 210 -14.49 2.94 -21.56
CA TYR A 210 -13.28 2.74 -22.35
C TYR A 210 -12.12 3.62 -21.85
N ASP A 211 -12.41 4.88 -21.53
CA ASP A 211 -11.40 5.88 -21.15
C ASP A 211 -11.57 6.28 -19.67
N TRP A 212 -10.83 5.59 -18.83
CA TRP A 212 -10.82 5.83 -17.39
C TRP A 212 -10.25 7.20 -17.00
N ILE A 213 -9.30 7.70 -17.82
CA ILE A 213 -8.70 9.02 -17.59
C ILE A 213 -9.74 10.10 -17.82
N LYS A 214 -10.54 9.96 -18.91
CA LYS A 214 -11.61 10.91 -19.24
C LYS A 214 -12.65 10.96 -18.12
N VAL A 215 -13.13 9.81 -17.65
CA VAL A 215 -14.09 9.74 -16.54
C VAL A 215 -13.54 10.43 -15.29
N ALA A 216 -12.27 10.18 -14.95
CA ALA A 216 -11.67 10.74 -13.75
C ALA A 216 -11.42 12.24 -13.84
N ILE A 217 -10.84 12.73 -14.96
CA ILE A 217 -10.48 14.16 -15.09
C ILE A 217 -11.70 15.06 -15.29
N ASP A 218 -12.79 14.52 -15.86
CA ASP A 218 -14.02 15.25 -16.11
C ASP A 218 -14.94 15.35 -14.88
N ALA A 219 -14.69 14.59 -13.81
CA ALA A 219 -15.51 14.62 -12.61
C ALA A 219 -15.66 16.06 -12.05
N PRO A 220 -16.87 16.53 -11.72
CA PRO A 220 -17.10 17.88 -11.23
C PRO A 220 -16.48 18.11 -9.85
N MET A 221 -16.30 19.36 -9.45
CA MET A 221 -15.74 19.72 -8.14
C MET A 221 -16.85 19.85 -7.09
N VAL A 222 -16.67 19.20 -5.94
CA VAL A 222 -17.61 19.26 -4.78
C VAL A 222 -16.96 19.84 -3.52
N ALA A 223 -15.63 20.01 -3.51
CA ALA A 223 -14.88 20.61 -2.41
C ALA A 223 -13.65 21.35 -2.92
N GLU A 224 -13.04 22.17 -2.05
CA GLU A 224 -11.72 22.74 -2.31
C GLU A 224 -10.64 21.65 -2.21
N PRO A 225 -9.64 21.63 -3.11
CA PRO A 225 -8.49 20.73 -2.99
C PRO A 225 -7.78 20.89 -1.64
N GLY A 226 -7.41 19.78 -1.02
CA GLY A 226 -6.72 19.76 0.26
C GLY A 226 -7.63 19.77 1.51
N GLN A 227 -8.91 20.11 1.38
CA GLN A 227 -9.79 20.30 2.54
C GLN A 227 -10.48 19.02 3.03
N ARG A 228 -10.82 18.13 2.11
CA ARG A 228 -11.63 16.94 2.43
C ARG A 228 -11.00 15.69 1.86
N TRP A 229 -10.87 14.66 2.69
CA TRP A 229 -10.55 13.34 2.22
C TRP A 229 -11.76 12.69 1.56
N ASN A 230 -11.56 12.16 0.36
CA ASN A 230 -12.54 11.35 -0.37
C ASN A 230 -11.82 10.23 -1.11
N TYR A 231 -12.16 8.98 -0.80
CA TYR A 231 -11.52 7.86 -1.48
C TYR A 231 -11.90 7.89 -2.97
N ASN A 232 -10.89 7.98 -3.84
CA ASN A 232 -11.07 8.23 -5.25
C ASN A 232 -10.09 7.37 -6.08
N SER A 233 -10.61 6.28 -6.66
CA SER A 233 -9.84 5.40 -7.54
C SER A 233 -9.41 6.10 -8.84
N GLY A 234 -10.25 6.98 -9.38
CA GLY A 234 -9.91 7.81 -10.53
C GLY A 234 -8.69 8.69 -10.31
N ALA A 235 -8.53 9.27 -9.10
CA ALA A 235 -7.32 10.01 -8.74
C ALA A 235 -6.05 9.16 -8.84
N SER A 236 -6.14 7.87 -8.56
CA SER A 236 -5.01 6.96 -8.72
C SER A 236 -4.72 6.65 -10.18
N GLN A 237 -5.77 6.53 -11.00
CA GLN A 237 -5.61 6.30 -12.42
C GLN A 237 -5.05 7.53 -13.14
N LEU A 238 -5.42 8.76 -12.72
CA LEU A 238 -4.78 9.99 -13.20
C LEU A 238 -3.27 10.02 -12.90
N LEU A 239 -2.83 9.50 -11.75
CA LEU A 239 -1.39 9.40 -11.42
C LEU A 239 -0.62 8.52 -12.43
N ALA A 240 -1.22 7.45 -12.96
CA ALA A 240 -0.57 6.62 -13.99
C ALA A 240 -0.34 7.39 -15.29
N ASP A 241 -1.36 8.15 -15.74
CA ASP A 241 -1.26 8.93 -16.98
C ASP A 241 -0.31 10.13 -16.82
N ILE A 242 -0.39 10.83 -15.68
CA ILE A 242 0.57 11.89 -15.33
C ILE A 242 1.99 11.34 -15.28
N PHE A 243 2.20 10.17 -14.67
CA PHE A 243 3.50 9.52 -14.60
C PHE A 243 4.06 9.27 -16.00
N ARG A 244 3.27 8.66 -16.88
CA ARG A 244 3.64 8.37 -18.27
C ARG A 244 3.98 9.65 -19.05
N LYS A 245 3.21 10.71 -18.88
CA LYS A 245 3.45 12.01 -19.54
C LYS A 245 4.69 12.73 -18.99
N ALA A 246 4.93 12.63 -17.69
CA ALA A 246 6.06 13.29 -17.05
C ALA A 246 7.40 12.57 -17.32
N THR A 247 7.40 11.23 -17.26
CA THR A 247 8.63 10.43 -17.38
C THR A 247 8.86 9.85 -18.77
N GLN A 248 7.88 10.01 -19.69
CA GLN A 248 7.84 9.37 -21.02
C GLN A 248 8.00 7.83 -20.95
N THR A 249 7.61 7.24 -19.82
CA THR A 249 7.75 5.81 -19.57
C THR A 249 6.47 5.28 -18.91
N ASP A 250 5.99 4.13 -19.37
CA ASP A 250 4.88 3.44 -18.69
C ASP A 250 5.27 3.07 -17.27
N ILE A 251 4.34 3.24 -16.32
CA ILE A 251 4.60 3.06 -14.88
C ILE A 251 5.00 1.63 -14.53
N GLU A 252 4.49 0.62 -15.24
CA GLU A 252 4.88 -0.78 -15.06
C GLU A 252 6.32 -1.03 -15.51
N VAL A 253 6.71 -0.49 -16.68
CA VAL A 253 8.08 -0.58 -17.20
C VAL A 253 9.04 0.10 -16.23
N TYR A 254 8.66 1.26 -15.71
CA TYR A 254 9.46 1.97 -14.73
C TYR A 254 9.60 1.19 -13.41
N ALA A 255 8.50 0.64 -12.91
CA ALA A 255 8.49 -0.19 -11.71
C ALA A 255 9.40 -1.41 -11.85
N ALA A 256 9.33 -2.11 -12.99
CA ALA A 256 10.16 -3.27 -13.28
C ALA A 256 11.67 -2.94 -13.13
N ARG A 257 12.08 -1.79 -13.68
CA ARG A 257 13.49 -1.38 -13.72
C ARG A 257 13.97 -0.80 -12.38
N HIS A 258 13.19 0.03 -11.74
CA HIS A 258 13.67 0.90 -10.66
C HIS A 258 13.13 0.52 -9.27
N LEU A 259 12.13 -0.36 -9.18
CA LEU A 259 11.59 -0.85 -7.92
C LEU A 259 11.69 -2.38 -7.84
N PHE A 260 11.10 -3.10 -8.79
CA PHE A 260 10.97 -4.56 -8.68
C PHE A 260 12.32 -5.26 -8.79
N THR A 261 13.13 -4.96 -9.82
CA THR A 261 14.46 -5.53 -9.97
C THR A 261 15.37 -5.27 -8.77
N PRO A 262 15.52 -4.03 -8.25
CA PRO A 262 16.31 -3.76 -7.05
C PRO A 262 15.86 -4.56 -5.81
N LEU A 263 14.54 -4.78 -5.65
CA LEU A 263 14.01 -5.55 -4.54
C LEU A 263 14.05 -7.07 -4.77
N GLY A 264 14.47 -7.53 -5.94
CA GLY A 264 14.50 -8.96 -6.30
C GLY A 264 13.12 -9.53 -6.65
N ILE A 265 12.14 -8.69 -6.98
CA ILE A 265 10.83 -9.10 -7.46
C ILE A 265 10.96 -9.46 -8.93
N LYS A 266 10.71 -10.73 -9.28
CA LYS A 266 10.94 -11.28 -10.61
C LYS A 266 9.67 -11.53 -11.41
N ARG A 267 8.52 -11.63 -10.73
CA ARG A 267 7.23 -11.96 -11.36
C ARG A 267 6.13 -11.06 -10.82
N TRP A 268 5.34 -10.54 -11.74
CA TRP A 268 4.12 -9.79 -11.48
C TRP A 268 3.18 -9.93 -12.66
N TYR A 269 1.94 -9.52 -12.48
CA TYR A 269 0.98 -9.27 -13.53
C TYR A 269 0.28 -7.94 -13.23
N TRP A 270 0.15 -7.08 -14.22
CA TRP A 270 -0.55 -5.81 -14.07
C TRP A 270 -1.66 -5.71 -15.10
N LYS A 271 -2.92 -5.60 -14.65
CA LYS A 271 -4.05 -5.35 -15.54
C LYS A 271 -3.88 -4.02 -16.28
N ARG A 272 -4.45 -3.96 -17.46
CA ARG A 272 -4.50 -2.73 -18.24
C ARG A 272 -5.94 -2.30 -18.43
N THR A 273 -6.17 -0.97 -18.41
CA THR A 273 -7.45 -0.39 -18.82
C THR A 273 -7.74 -0.70 -20.29
N PRO A 274 -8.99 -0.56 -20.77
CA PRO A 274 -9.29 -0.73 -22.19
C PRO A 274 -8.47 0.18 -23.12
N SER A 275 -8.06 1.37 -22.65
CA SER A 275 -7.17 2.28 -23.37
C SER A 275 -5.67 1.94 -23.27
N GLY A 276 -5.30 0.81 -22.63
CA GLY A 276 -3.94 0.28 -22.55
C GLY A 276 -3.05 0.87 -21.45
N ILE A 277 -3.56 1.75 -20.59
CA ILE A 277 -2.83 2.32 -19.44
C ILE A 277 -2.82 1.28 -18.31
N ALA A 278 -1.71 1.17 -17.55
CA ALA A 278 -1.66 0.31 -16.37
C ALA A 278 -2.75 0.71 -15.37
N ASP A 279 -3.50 -0.27 -14.88
CA ASP A 279 -4.53 -0.08 -13.85
C ASP A 279 -3.86 0.14 -12.50
N THR A 280 -3.63 1.39 -12.13
CA THR A 280 -2.99 1.78 -10.87
C THR A 280 -3.96 1.92 -9.70
N GLU A 281 -5.25 1.73 -9.94
CA GLU A 281 -6.24 1.74 -8.87
C GLU A 281 -6.40 0.35 -8.21
N GLY A 282 -6.26 -0.75 -8.98
CA GLY A 282 -6.51 -2.11 -8.45
C GLY A 282 -5.84 -3.25 -9.21
N GLY A 283 -5.07 -2.98 -10.27
CA GLY A 283 -4.69 -3.97 -11.28
C GLY A 283 -3.46 -4.82 -11.01
N LEU A 284 -2.66 -4.54 -9.97
CA LEU A 284 -1.40 -5.27 -9.74
C LEU A 284 -1.62 -6.58 -9.00
N TYR A 285 -0.87 -7.61 -9.40
CA TYR A 285 -0.76 -8.92 -8.77
C TYR A 285 0.69 -9.16 -8.38
N LEU A 286 0.93 -9.54 -7.13
CA LEU A 286 2.24 -9.95 -6.62
C LEU A 286 2.10 -11.18 -5.73
N ALA A 287 3.20 -11.89 -5.55
CA ALA A 287 3.34 -12.85 -4.48
C ALA A 287 3.40 -12.14 -3.11
N ALA A 288 2.92 -12.78 -2.05
CA ALA A 288 2.91 -12.19 -0.71
C ALA A 288 4.32 -11.84 -0.21
N GLU A 289 5.32 -12.65 -0.57
CA GLU A 289 6.72 -12.41 -0.26
C GLU A 289 7.26 -11.12 -0.89
N ASP A 290 6.84 -10.87 -2.14
CA ASP A 290 7.26 -9.71 -2.90
C ASP A 290 6.53 -8.45 -2.42
N LEU A 291 5.25 -8.58 -2.06
CA LEU A 291 4.52 -7.51 -1.40
C LEU A 291 5.18 -7.15 -0.05
N ALA A 292 5.61 -8.15 0.73
CA ALA A 292 6.32 -7.92 1.98
C ALA A 292 7.65 -7.15 1.79
N ARG A 293 8.37 -7.36 0.67
CA ARG A 293 9.61 -6.61 0.33
C ARG A 293 9.34 -5.12 0.22
N ILE A 294 8.21 -4.72 -0.37
CA ILE A 294 7.85 -3.31 -0.54
C ILE A 294 7.54 -2.66 0.81
N TRP A 295 6.79 -3.35 1.70
CA TRP A 295 6.52 -2.85 3.06
C TRP A 295 7.80 -2.81 3.91
N TYR A 296 8.66 -3.80 3.75
CA TYR A 296 9.96 -3.85 4.43
C TYR A 296 10.91 -2.74 3.99
N LEU A 297 10.87 -2.31 2.73
CA LEU A 297 11.62 -1.15 2.23
C LEU A 297 11.30 0.11 3.06
N PHE A 298 10.04 0.31 3.46
CA PHE A 298 9.65 1.43 4.32
C PHE A 298 10.19 1.28 5.75
N LEU A 299 10.25 0.07 6.29
CA LEU A 299 10.91 -0.20 7.57
C LEU A 299 12.43 0.04 7.51
N ARG A 300 13.00 0.06 6.32
CA ARG A 300 14.42 0.30 6.06
C ARG A 300 14.71 1.72 5.56
N ASP A 301 13.77 2.64 5.78
CA ASP A 301 13.93 4.05 5.38
C ASP A 301 14.32 4.19 3.90
N GLY A 302 13.75 3.35 3.03
CA GLY A 302 14.00 3.37 1.60
C GLY A 302 15.34 2.76 1.16
N MET A 303 16.10 2.19 2.09
CA MET A 303 17.33 1.44 1.78
C MET A 303 17.03 -0.03 1.52
N TRP A 304 17.66 -0.62 0.53
CA TRP A 304 17.60 -2.04 0.23
C TRP A 304 18.98 -2.59 -0.07
N ASN A 305 19.49 -3.45 0.82
CA ASN A 305 20.78 -4.11 0.69
C ASN A 305 21.92 -3.16 0.26
N GLY A 306 22.04 -2.03 0.95
CA GLY A 306 23.06 -1.00 0.67
C GLY A 306 22.69 0.00 -0.42
N THR A 307 21.62 -0.23 -1.19
CA THR A 307 21.16 0.68 -2.25
C THR A 307 20.00 1.54 -1.80
N ARG A 308 20.03 2.85 -2.11
CA ARG A 308 18.90 3.77 -1.87
C ARG A 308 17.89 3.64 -3.01
N VAL A 309 16.73 3.05 -2.72
CA VAL A 309 15.60 2.92 -3.66
C VAL A 309 14.63 4.10 -3.52
N LEU A 310 14.38 4.53 -2.28
CA LEU A 310 13.59 5.70 -1.94
C LEU A 310 14.39 6.66 -1.07
N SER A 311 14.24 7.95 -1.27
CA SER A 311 14.81 8.93 -0.34
C SER A 311 14.13 8.84 1.03
N SER A 312 14.87 9.11 2.09
CA SER A 312 14.30 9.20 3.44
C SER A 312 13.20 10.26 3.53
N ASP A 313 13.34 11.36 2.77
CA ASP A 313 12.33 12.41 2.70
C ASP A 313 11.03 11.92 2.10
N TRP A 314 11.08 11.13 1.01
CA TRP A 314 9.90 10.52 0.43
C TRP A 314 9.24 9.54 1.40
N VAL A 315 10.04 8.66 2.04
CA VAL A 315 9.50 7.71 3.03
C VAL A 315 8.77 8.46 4.13
N ARG A 316 9.40 9.46 4.75
CA ARG A 316 8.78 10.26 5.81
C ARG A 316 7.52 11.00 5.35
N ALA A 317 7.57 11.66 4.20
CA ALA A 317 6.43 12.40 3.65
C ALA A 317 5.26 11.46 3.32
N SER A 318 5.53 10.27 2.77
CA SER A 318 4.51 9.31 2.38
C SER A 318 3.69 8.79 3.55
N ILE A 319 4.33 8.61 4.71
CA ILE A 319 3.70 8.05 5.92
C ILE A 319 3.44 9.13 6.99
N ALA A 320 3.62 10.40 6.65
CA ALA A 320 3.15 11.49 7.49
C ALA A 320 1.61 11.58 7.40
N PRO A 321 0.91 11.77 8.54
CA PRO A 321 -0.55 11.90 8.55
C PRO A 321 -0.98 13.20 7.85
N ALA A 322 -1.30 13.12 6.57
CA ALA A 322 -1.71 14.30 5.79
C ALA A 322 -3.15 14.72 6.10
N ILE A 323 -4.05 13.74 6.28
CA ILE A 323 -5.47 13.99 6.55
C ILE A 323 -6.09 12.84 7.34
N ALA A 324 -7.16 13.16 8.11
CA ALA A 324 -7.97 12.15 8.80
C ALA A 324 -8.98 11.49 7.84
N VAL A 325 -9.15 10.18 7.98
CA VAL A 325 -10.19 9.43 7.28
C VAL A 325 -11.44 9.38 8.15
N GLY A 326 -12.31 10.37 7.99
CA GLY A 326 -13.52 10.53 8.81
C GLY A 326 -13.28 11.31 10.09
N ALA A 327 -14.39 11.59 10.81
CA ALA A 327 -14.42 12.46 11.99
C ALA A 327 -14.31 11.70 13.32
N ALA A 328 -14.38 10.37 13.33
CA ALA A 328 -14.39 9.59 14.56
C ALA A 328 -13.04 9.65 15.29
N ALA A 329 -13.07 9.71 16.62
CA ALA A 329 -11.85 9.59 17.42
C ALA A 329 -11.19 8.22 17.15
N GLY A 330 -9.88 8.24 16.89
CA GLY A 330 -9.13 7.02 16.52
C GLY A 330 -9.35 6.56 15.07
N ALA A 331 -9.97 7.36 14.21
CA ALA A 331 -10.06 7.07 12.79
C ALA A 331 -8.64 6.96 12.17
N PRO A 332 -8.45 6.14 11.15
CA PRO A 332 -7.21 6.11 10.41
C PRO A 332 -6.83 7.49 9.87
N LYS A 333 -5.55 7.70 9.64
CA LYS A 333 -5.03 8.82 8.86
C LYS A 333 -4.63 8.31 7.47
N TYR A 334 -4.40 9.24 6.56
CA TYR A 334 -3.98 8.93 5.21
C TYR A 334 -2.75 9.77 4.84
N GLY A 335 -1.77 9.11 4.23
CA GLY A 335 -0.59 9.76 3.67
C GLY A 335 -0.62 9.70 2.13
N TYR A 336 0.53 9.56 1.48
CA TYR A 336 0.59 9.39 0.02
C TYR A 336 0.17 7.97 -0.38
N LYS A 337 -1.14 7.73 -0.47
CA LYS A 337 -1.76 6.42 -0.72
C LYS A 337 -1.49 5.37 0.37
N TRP A 338 -1.01 5.78 1.53
CA TRP A 338 -0.81 4.92 2.70
C TRP A 338 -1.95 5.07 3.69
N TRP A 339 -2.51 3.95 4.14
CA TRP A 339 -3.38 3.90 5.29
C TRP A 339 -2.53 3.88 6.56
N LEU A 340 -2.81 4.78 7.46
CA LEU A 340 -2.13 4.92 8.75
C LEU A 340 -3.13 4.53 9.84
N TYR A 341 -3.13 3.24 10.19
CA TYR A 341 -4.04 2.74 11.21
C TYR A 341 -3.48 3.05 12.61
N PRO A 342 -4.32 3.47 13.58
CA PRO A 342 -3.86 3.65 14.95
C PRO A 342 -3.19 2.38 15.48
N TYR A 343 -2.07 2.53 16.16
CA TYR A 343 -1.41 1.40 16.78
C TYR A 343 -2.26 0.90 17.98
N PRO A 344 -2.44 -0.42 18.19
CA PRO A 344 -3.42 -0.96 19.15
C PRO A 344 -3.28 -0.48 20.59
N THR A 345 -2.06 -0.21 21.05
CA THR A 345 -1.75 0.18 22.44
C THR A 345 -1.22 1.62 22.57
N ASP A 346 -1.14 2.36 21.46
CA ASP A 346 -0.58 3.72 21.45
C ASP A 346 -1.13 4.50 20.26
N SER A 347 -2.15 5.31 20.48
CA SER A 347 -2.83 6.08 19.43
C SER A 347 -1.97 7.20 18.81
N THR A 348 -0.79 7.48 19.37
CA THR A 348 0.17 8.44 18.80
C THR A 348 1.01 7.83 17.69
N ARG A 349 0.98 6.50 17.56
CA ARG A 349 1.71 5.73 16.56
C ARG A 349 0.77 5.15 15.52
N PHE A 350 1.33 4.82 14.36
CA PHE A 350 0.58 4.22 13.27
C PHE A 350 1.20 2.91 12.79
N VAL A 351 0.32 2.02 12.34
CA VAL A 351 0.66 0.86 11.54
C VAL A 351 0.55 1.29 10.08
N LEU A 352 1.60 1.06 9.31
CA LEU A 352 1.65 1.39 7.88
C LEU A 352 0.89 0.32 7.12
N GLY A 353 -0.27 0.65 6.61
CA GLY A 353 -1.18 -0.32 6.00
C GLY A 353 -1.51 -0.08 4.55
N GLY A 354 -1.90 -1.15 3.88
CA GLY A 354 -2.65 -1.15 2.65
C GLY A 354 -4.05 -1.73 2.88
N SER A 355 -4.98 -1.39 2.00
CA SER A 355 -6.34 -1.94 2.01
C SER A 355 -6.79 -2.23 0.59
N GLY A 356 -7.12 -3.47 0.30
CA GLY A 356 -7.64 -3.89 -0.99
C GLY A 356 -8.97 -4.64 -0.87
N PHE A 357 -9.81 -4.48 -1.90
CA PHE A 357 -11.08 -5.18 -2.02
C PHE A 357 -10.89 -6.69 -1.87
N GLY A 358 -11.81 -7.37 -1.24
CA GLY A 358 -11.71 -8.79 -0.94
C GLY A 358 -10.85 -9.11 0.30
N GLY A 359 -10.19 -8.11 0.93
CA GLY A 359 -9.48 -8.29 2.19
C GLY A 359 -7.95 -8.33 2.09
N GLN A 360 -7.36 -7.73 1.05
CA GLN A 360 -5.91 -7.53 0.97
C GLN A 360 -5.45 -6.57 2.06
N ALA A 361 -4.55 -6.99 2.92
CA ALA A 361 -4.13 -6.18 4.07
C ALA A 361 -2.66 -6.39 4.43
N PRO A 362 -1.72 -5.82 3.66
CA PRO A 362 -0.34 -5.70 4.10
C PRO A 362 -0.23 -4.62 5.20
N MET A 363 0.58 -4.90 6.21
CA MET A 363 0.81 -4.00 7.35
C MET A 363 2.27 -4.04 7.77
N ALA A 364 2.83 -2.90 8.17
CA ALA A 364 4.16 -2.83 8.79
C ALA A 364 4.11 -2.09 10.13
N LEU A 365 4.80 -2.68 11.11
CA LEU A 365 4.98 -2.17 12.46
C LEU A 365 6.45 -1.78 12.62
N GLN A 366 6.72 -0.47 12.64
CA GLN A 366 8.09 0.05 12.56
C GLN A 366 8.94 -0.33 13.78
N ARG A 367 8.38 -0.18 14.99
CA ARG A 367 9.10 -0.46 16.23
C ARG A 367 9.36 -1.95 16.44
N GLU A 368 8.46 -2.78 15.99
CA GLU A 368 8.50 -4.24 16.13
C GLU A 368 9.31 -4.90 15.01
N ASP A 369 9.81 -4.11 14.06
CA ASP A 369 10.47 -4.59 12.82
C ASP A 369 9.70 -5.73 12.16
N MET A 370 8.39 -5.52 11.96
CA MET A 370 7.48 -6.57 11.52
C MET A 370 6.65 -6.15 10.31
N VAL A 371 6.54 -7.05 9.34
CA VAL A 371 5.60 -6.96 8.23
C VAL A 371 4.63 -8.14 8.31
N ILE A 372 3.35 -7.87 8.13
CA ILE A 372 2.28 -8.87 8.05
C ILE A 372 1.56 -8.68 6.74
N VAL A 373 1.38 -9.76 5.97
CA VAL A 373 0.59 -9.76 4.74
C VAL A 373 -0.58 -10.72 4.92
N PHE A 374 -1.80 -10.20 4.74
CA PHE A 374 -3.00 -11.01 4.59
C PHE A 374 -3.46 -10.93 3.13
N ASN A 375 -3.66 -12.11 2.52
CA ASN A 375 -4.36 -12.24 1.26
C ASN A 375 -5.67 -12.99 1.48
N SER A 376 -6.76 -12.47 0.93
CA SER A 376 -8.09 -13.08 1.02
C SER A 376 -8.97 -12.61 -0.14
N TRP A 377 -10.08 -13.35 -0.38
CA TRP A 377 -10.99 -12.98 -1.46
C TRP A 377 -12.45 -13.07 -1.03
N ASN A 378 -12.86 -12.13 -0.18
CA ASN A 378 -14.21 -12.00 0.38
C ASN A 378 -14.97 -10.88 -0.32
N ILE A 379 -15.49 -11.14 -1.51
CA ILE A 379 -16.13 -10.13 -2.36
C ILE A 379 -17.66 -10.21 -2.37
N VAL A 380 -18.22 -11.26 -1.79
CA VAL A 380 -19.69 -11.41 -1.67
C VAL A 380 -20.15 -10.74 -0.37
N PRO A 381 -21.16 -9.87 -0.40
CA PRO A 381 -21.72 -9.25 0.80
C PRO A 381 -22.15 -10.28 1.86
N GLY A 382 -21.97 -9.93 3.14
CA GLY A 382 -22.34 -10.77 4.27
C GLY A 382 -21.35 -11.85 4.67
N ARG A 383 -20.26 -12.05 3.93
CA ARG A 383 -19.19 -12.94 4.37
C ARG A 383 -18.32 -12.26 5.44
N PRO A 384 -17.86 -13.03 6.46
CA PRO A 384 -16.91 -12.52 7.42
C PRO A 384 -15.63 -12.06 6.74
N ASN A 385 -15.05 -10.99 7.25
CA ASN A 385 -13.72 -10.53 6.87
C ASN A 385 -12.78 -10.60 8.07
N LEU A 386 -11.48 -10.72 7.81
CA LEU A 386 -10.48 -10.67 8.86
C LEU A 386 -10.58 -9.31 9.60
N PRO A 387 -10.88 -9.30 10.91
CA PRO A 387 -10.94 -8.06 11.68
C PRO A 387 -9.52 -7.55 11.95
N ARG A 388 -8.96 -6.79 11.00
CA ARG A 388 -7.55 -6.34 10.98
C ARG A 388 -7.07 -5.80 12.32
N THR A 389 -7.80 -4.84 12.88
CA THR A 389 -7.44 -4.19 14.15
C THR A 389 -7.38 -5.19 15.30
N ARG A 390 -8.35 -6.08 15.40
CA ARG A 390 -8.39 -7.12 16.45
C ARG A 390 -7.27 -8.15 16.26
N THR A 391 -7.04 -8.59 15.02
CA THR A 391 -5.98 -9.56 14.71
C THR A 391 -4.61 -8.97 14.97
N LEU A 392 -4.40 -7.71 14.58
CA LEU A 392 -3.17 -6.98 14.86
C LEU A 392 -2.93 -6.82 16.37
N ALA A 393 -3.97 -6.42 17.13
CA ALA A 393 -3.88 -6.28 18.57
C ALA A 393 -3.47 -7.60 19.26
N ARG A 394 -4.00 -8.75 18.80
CA ARG A 394 -3.62 -10.07 19.32
C ARG A 394 -2.16 -10.41 19.01
N ILE A 395 -1.69 -10.15 17.80
CA ILE A 395 -0.29 -10.40 17.41
C ILE A 395 0.64 -9.51 18.24
N VAL A 396 0.31 -8.22 18.39
CA VAL A 396 1.09 -7.27 19.20
C VAL A 396 1.11 -7.68 20.67
N ALA A 397 -0.02 -8.09 21.25
CA ALA A 397 -0.07 -8.59 22.62
C ALA A 397 0.73 -9.89 22.82
N GLY A 398 1.01 -10.63 21.78
CA GLY A 398 1.85 -11.82 21.79
C GLY A 398 3.35 -11.53 21.64
N LEU A 399 3.75 -10.27 21.55
CA LEU A 399 5.17 -9.88 21.50
C LEU A 399 5.78 -9.88 22.92
N LYS A 400 7.01 -10.41 23.00
CA LYS A 400 7.82 -10.43 24.23
C LYS A 400 8.92 -9.38 24.15
#